data_2ef4ea21538ebe5641d708af911b0130
#
_entry.id   2ef4ea21538ebe5641d708af911b0130
#
_cell.length_a   1.000
_cell.length_b   1.000
_cell.length_c   1.000
_cell.angle_alpha   90.00
_cell.angle_beta   90.00
_cell.angle_gamma   90.00
#
_symmetry.space_group_name_H-M   'P 1'
#
loop_
_entity.id
_entity.type
_entity.pdbx_description
1 polymer ?
#
loop_
_entity_poly.entity_id
_entity_poly.type
_entity_poly.pdbx_seq_one_letter_code
_entity_poly.pdbx_strand_id
1 'polypeptide(L)'
;MTAVPLPPAHLLTVGEYATLGEEETGRSELMEGNLLMSPSPSPDHNMAGLRIALQLMPQLPLDLEVITDVDIDLELAPPDQPGFSRRPDVIVVRRTARPRVRTEGGLIRASEILVVIEIVSPGSRRTDNVVKRAEYADAGIPHYWIVDIDEPVSLLACHLTDKFGYLDAEVVGGTFTGTDPFSINLDLEDLH
;
A
#
# COMPACT_ATOMS: atom_id res chain seq x y z
N MET A 1 29.28 -16.40 -33.50
CA MET A 1 28.80 -15.22 -32.74
C MET A 1 28.80 -15.62 -31.28
N THR A 2 29.80 -15.18 -30.53
CA THR A 2 29.88 -15.41 -29.06
C THR A 2 28.91 -14.45 -28.38
N ALA A 3 27.90 -15.01 -27.73
CA ALA A 3 26.99 -14.22 -26.90
C ALA A 3 27.80 -13.56 -25.79
N VAL A 4 27.83 -12.23 -25.76
CA VAL A 4 28.38 -11.48 -24.62
C VAL A 4 27.47 -11.77 -23.45
N PRO A 5 27.98 -12.29 -22.31
CA PRO A 5 27.17 -12.47 -21.12
C PRO A 5 26.63 -11.10 -20.70
N LEU A 6 25.31 -10.99 -20.57
CA LEU A 6 24.71 -9.82 -19.91
C LEU A 6 25.27 -9.75 -18.47
N PRO A 7 25.65 -8.57 -17.98
CA PRO A 7 26.02 -8.44 -16.58
C PRO A 7 24.86 -8.95 -15.72
N PRO A 8 25.15 -9.58 -14.54
CA PRO A 8 24.11 -9.98 -13.63
C PRO A 8 23.20 -8.78 -13.35
N ALA A 9 21.89 -9.01 -13.38
CA ALA A 9 20.93 -7.96 -13.09
C ALA A 9 21.27 -7.37 -11.70
N HIS A 10 21.53 -6.07 -11.63
CA HIS A 10 21.72 -5.39 -10.37
C HIS A 10 20.39 -5.37 -9.62
N LEU A 11 20.36 -5.94 -8.41
CA LEU A 11 19.19 -5.89 -7.53
C LEU A 11 19.19 -4.56 -6.78
N LEU A 12 18.10 -3.82 -6.88
CA LEU A 12 17.99 -2.46 -6.33
C LEU A 12 17.76 -2.48 -4.82
N THR A 13 18.44 -1.58 -4.13
CA THR A 13 18.02 -1.15 -2.78
C THR A 13 16.81 -0.22 -2.88
N VAL A 14 16.08 -0.01 -1.77
CA VAL A 14 14.98 0.97 -1.73
C VAL A 14 15.49 2.39 -2.01
N GLY A 15 16.70 2.73 -1.53
CA GLY A 15 17.31 4.03 -1.78
C GLY A 15 17.59 4.28 -3.27
N GLU A 16 18.10 3.29 -3.99
CA GLU A 16 18.30 3.36 -5.45
C GLU A 16 16.95 3.48 -6.17
N TYR A 17 15.97 2.64 -5.81
CA TYR A 17 14.62 2.68 -6.37
C TYR A 17 13.97 4.07 -6.21
N ALA A 18 14.06 4.66 -5.03
CA ALA A 18 13.50 5.99 -4.75
C ALA A 18 14.14 7.12 -5.59
N THR A 19 15.37 6.91 -6.09
CA THR A 19 16.08 7.91 -6.91
C THR A 19 15.85 7.78 -8.41
N LEU A 20 15.42 6.59 -8.88
CA LEU A 20 15.19 6.34 -10.32
C LEU A 20 14.01 7.16 -10.86
N GLY A 21 12.96 7.35 -10.08
CA GLY A 21 11.75 8.06 -10.50
C GLY A 21 10.91 7.32 -11.55
N GLU A 22 9.71 7.82 -11.81
CA GLU A 22 8.75 7.17 -12.72
C GLU A 22 9.15 7.20 -14.20
N GLU A 23 10.00 8.13 -14.63
CA GLU A 23 10.49 8.17 -16.01
C GLU A 23 11.32 6.95 -16.37
N GLU A 24 12.02 6.36 -15.39
CA GLU A 24 12.87 5.18 -15.58
C GLU A 24 12.18 3.88 -15.21
N THR A 25 11.35 3.89 -14.16
CA THR A 25 10.71 2.70 -13.60
C THR A 25 9.28 2.48 -14.08
N GLY A 26 8.62 3.53 -14.58
CA GLY A 26 7.18 3.49 -14.85
C GLY A 26 6.38 3.27 -13.55
N ARG A 27 5.15 2.75 -13.67
CA ARG A 27 4.36 2.32 -12.52
C ARG A 27 4.85 0.94 -12.08
N SER A 28 5.75 0.89 -11.14
CA SER A 28 6.40 -0.33 -10.66
C SER A 28 6.38 -0.42 -9.14
N GLU A 29 6.65 -1.59 -8.64
CA GLU A 29 6.93 -1.91 -7.24
C GLU A 29 8.29 -2.60 -7.17
N LEU A 30 8.88 -2.73 -5.98
CA LEU A 30 10.16 -3.38 -5.77
C LEU A 30 9.96 -4.63 -4.90
N MET A 31 10.41 -5.79 -5.39
CA MET A 31 10.39 -7.04 -4.63
C MET A 31 11.76 -7.72 -4.70
N GLU A 32 12.40 -7.90 -3.56
CA GLU A 32 13.76 -8.47 -3.48
C GLU A 32 14.73 -7.79 -4.46
N GLY A 33 14.62 -6.46 -4.59
CA GLY A 33 15.44 -5.67 -5.50
C GLY A 33 15.06 -5.76 -6.98
N ASN A 34 14.03 -6.50 -7.35
CA ASN A 34 13.52 -6.60 -8.72
C ASN A 34 12.32 -5.66 -8.93
N LEU A 35 12.31 -4.98 -10.10
CA LEU A 35 11.17 -4.17 -10.49
C LEU A 35 10.02 -5.06 -10.97
N LEU A 36 8.85 -4.88 -10.38
CA LEU A 36 7.59 -5.48 -10.79
C LEU A 36 6.72 -4.40 -11.42
N MET A 37 6.41 -4.54 -12.71
CA MET A 37 5.54 -3.59 -13.39
C MET A 37 4.09 -3.79 -12.97
N SER A 38 3.45 -2.71 -12.52
CA SER A 38 2.03 -2.70 -12.19
C SER A 38 1.21 -2.23 -13.39
N PRO A 39 0.06 -2.88 -13.69
CA PRO A 39 -0.84 -2.36 -14.72
C PRO A 39 -1.41 -1.01 -14.31
N SER A 40 -1.79 -0.21 -15.31
CA SER A 40 -2.53 1.03 -15.03
C SER A 40 -3.90 0.70 -14.43
N PRO A 41 -4.33 1.42 -13.37
CA PRO A 41 -5.64 1.22 -12.77
C PRO A 41 -6.77 1.62 -13.71
N SER A 42 -7.96 1.04 -13.52
CA SER A 42 -9.17 1.48 -14.21
C SER A 42 -9.67 2.82 -13.67
N PRO A 43 -10.53 3.55 -14.43
CA PRO A 43 -11.17 4.76 -13.91
C PRO A 43 -11.96 4.53 -12.61
N ASP A 44 -12.66 3.41 -12.49
CA ASP A 44 -13.47 3.07 -11.32
C ASP A 44 -12.57 2.79 -10.10
N HIS A 45 -11.46 2.10 -10.30
CA HIS A 45 -10.46 1.86 -9.26
C HIS A 45 -9.89 3.19 -8.71
N ASN A 46 -9.50 4.11 -9.59
CA ASN A 46 -9.01 5.43 -9.18
C ASN A 46 -10.09 6.26 -8.48
N MET A 47 -11.32 6.18 -8.94
CA MET A 47 -12.45 6.89 -8.33
C MET A 47 -12.73 6.34 -6.93
N ALA A 48 -12.72 5.01 -6.75
CA ALA A 48 -12.90 4.39 -5.44
C ALA A 48 -11.80 4.83 -4.45
N GLY A 49 -10.53 4.85 -4.86
CA GLY A 49 -9.43 5.35 -4.03
C GLY A 49 -9.61 6.81 -3.61
N LEU A 50 -10.02 7.66 -4.55
CA LEU A 50 -10.32 9.07 -4.27
C LEU A 50 -11.48 9.21 -3.27
N ARG A 51 -12.58 8.46 -3.46
CA ARG A 51 -13.77 8.53 -2.59
C ARG A 51 -13.48 8.01 -1.18
N ILE A 52 -12.70 6.93 -1.06
CA ILE A 52 -12.20 6.45 0.24
C ILE A 52 -11.39 7.56 0.94
N ALA A 53 -10.44 8.17 0.24
CA ALA A 53 -9.63 9.24 0.81
C ALA A 53 -10.47 10.45 1.25
N LEU A 54 -11.44 10.89 0.44
CA LEU A 54 -12.34 12.00 0.76
C LEU A 54 -13.22 11.71 1.98
N GLN A 55 -13.70 10.48 2.14
CA GLN A 55 -14.47 10.07 3.29
C GLN A 55 -13.62 9.96 4.56
N LEU A 56 -12.35 9.50 4.45
CA LEU A 56 -11.42 9.38 5.57
C LEU A 56 -10.97 10.74 6.11
N MET A 57 -10.60 11.67 5.23
CA MET A 57 -9.98 12.94 5.60
C MET A 57 -10.65 13.69 6.77
N PRO A 58 -11.98 13.87 6.81
CA PRO A 58 -12.64 14.60 7.91
C PRO A 58 -12.74 13.81 9.21
N GLN A 59 -12.45 12.50 9.19
CA GLN A 59 -12.60 11.60 10.33
C GLN A 59 -11.27 11.29 11.02
N LEU A 60 -10.14 11.63 10.39
CA LEU A 60 -8.81 11.32 10.93
C LEU A 60 -8.47 12.18 12.16
N PRO A 61 -7.81 11.59 13.17
CA PRO A 61 -7.10 12.33 14.20
C PRO A 61 -6.12 13.35 13.61
N LEU A 62 -5.85 14.44 14.36
CA LEU A 62 -5.04 15.57 13.88
C LEU A 62 -3.58 15.21 13.54
N ASP A 63 -3.06 14.14 14.12
CA ASP A 63 -1.71 13.63 13.90
C ASP A 63 -1.59 12.66 12.72
N LEU A 64 -2.72 12.33 12.07
CA LEU A 64 -2.80 11.46 10.90
C LEU A 64 -3.20 12.23 9.65
N GLU A 65 -2.82 11.68 8.50
CA GLU A 65 -3.25 12.13 7.18
C GLU A 65 -3.42 10.95 6.22
N VAL A 66 -4.26 11.12 5.21
CA VAL A 66 -4.44 10.15 4.13
C VAL A 66 -3.61 10.57 2.92
N ILE A 67 -2.97 9.59 2.29
CA ILE A 67 -2.22 9.77 1.04
C ILE A 67 -2.64 8.64 0.09
N THR A 68 -2.70 8.94 -1.21
CA THR A 68 -3.07 7.99 -2.26
C THR A 68 -1.92 7.75 -3.22
N ASP A 69 -1.82 6.53 -3.76
CA ASP A 69 -0.95 6.16 -4.88
C ASP A 69 0.51 6.62 -4.71
N VAL A 70 1.15 6.18 -3.63
CA VAL A 70 2.53 6.56 -3.29
C VAL A 70 3.36 5.33 -2.94
N ASP A 71 4.62 5.33 -3.38
CA ASP A 71 5.57 4.29 -3.01
C ASP A 71 5.91 4.34 -1.52
N ILE A 72 5.95 3.16 -0.90
CA ILE A 72 6.32 2.98 0.50
C ILE A 72 7.50 2.02 0.62
N ASP A 73 8.40 2.30 1.56
CA ASP A 73 9.46 1.38 1.99
C ASP A 73 8.87 0.42 3.04
N LEU A 74 8.89 -0.88 2.73
CA LEU A 74 8.41 -1.90 3.67
C LEU A 74 9.37 -2.19 4.83
N GLU A 75 10.58 -1.63 4.80
CA GLU A 75 11.60 -1.84 5.84
C GLU A 75 11.93 -3.34 6.10
N LEU A 76 11.69 -4.22 5.10
CA LEU A 76 11.91 -5.67 5.20
C LEU A 76 13.37 -6.09 4.97
N ALA A 77 14.23 -5.18 4.53
CA ALA A 77 15.64 -5.43 4.29
C ALA A 77 16.49 -4.27 4.83
N PRO A 78 17.76 -4.54 5.19
CA PRO A 78 18.72 -3.47 5.50
C PRO A 78 18.89 -2.49 4.31
N PRO A 79 19.24 -1.22 4.55
CA PRO A 79 19.31 -0.20 3.51
C PRO A 79 20.29 -0.48 2.36
N ASP A 80 21.29 -1.34 2.58
CA ASP A 80 22.34 -1.73 1.64
C ASP A 80 22.05 -3.09 0.95
N GLN A 81 20.89 -3.66 1.16
CA GLN A 81 20.46 -4.94 0.59
C GLN A 81 19.31 -4.73 -0.42
N PRO A 82 19.06 -5.73 -1.31
CA PRO A 82 17.90 -5.73 -2.18
C PRO A 82 16.61 -5.49 -1.40
N GLY A 83 15.86 -4.45 -1.80
CA GLY A 83 14.78 -3.92 -1.00
C GLY A 83 13.38 -4.36 -1.42
N PHE A 84 12.40 -3.86 -0.66
CA PHE A 84 10.98 -4.07 -0.90
C PHE A 84 10.24 -2.75 -0.83
N SER A 85 9.52 -2.41 -1.90
CA SER A 85 8.64 -1.25 -1.96
C SER A 85 7.32 -1.64 -2.61
N ARG A 86 6.23 -1.16 -2.07
CA ARG A 86 4.88 -1.30 -2.62
C ARG A 86 4.27 0.06 -2.88
N ARG A 87 3.25 0.10 -3.76
CA ARG A 87 2.48 1.30 -4.07
C ARG A 87 1.01 1.03 -3.75
N PRO A 88 0.61 1.12 -2.47
CA PRO A 88 -0.77 0.94 -2.07
C PRO A 88 -1.67 2.05 -2.62
N ASP A 89 -2.95 1.73 -2.83
CA ASP A 89 -3.91 2.67 -3.38
C ASP A 89 -4.20 3.82 -2.42
N VAL A 90 -4.37 3.52 -1.13
CA VAL A 90 -4.58 4.53 -0.07
C VAL A 90 -3.83 4.12 1.19
N ILE A 91 -3.20 5.08 1.85
CA ILE A 91 -2.60 4.89 3.17
C ILE A 91 -3.07 5.94 4.17
N VAL A 92 -3.19 5.53 5.43
CA VAL A 92 -3.29 6.46 6.56
C VAL A 92 -1.97 6.45 7.30
N VAL A 93 -1.34 7.59 7.40
CA VAL A 93 0.05 7.74 7.85
C VAL A 93 0.18 8.87 8.87
N ARG A 94 1.21 8.78 9.70
CA ARG A 94 1.56 9.88 10.62
C ARG A 94 1.89 11.13 9.83
N ARG A 95 1.33 12.26 10.23
CA ARG A 95 1.51 13.56 9.57
C ARG A 95 2.98 14.04 9.54
N THR A 96 3.85 13.41 10.34
CA THR A 96 5.30 13.66 10.35
C THR A 96 6.05 13.02 9.17
N ALA A 97 5.46 12.03 8.50
CA ALA A 97 6.13 11.30 7.42
C ALA A 97 6.48 12.19 6.21
N ARG A 98 5.52 12.99 5.71
CA ARG A 98 5.79 13.87 4.55
C ARG A 98 6.87 14.92 4.79
N PRO A 99 6.88 15.67 5.93
CA PRO A 99 8.02 16.55 6.27
C PRO A 99 9.36 15.80 6.30
N ARG A 100 9.40 14.58 6.86
CA ARG A 100 10.63 13.78 6.87
C ARG A 100 11.08 13.45 5.44
N VAL A 101 10.19 12.89 4.60
CA VAL A 101 10.53 12.60 3.19
C VAL A 101 11.04 13.84 2.47
N ARG A 102 10.45 15.01 2.70
CA ARG A 102 10.85 16.26 2.08
C ARG A 102 12.25 16.71 2.51
N THR A 103 12.65 16.45 3.75
CA THR A 103 13.94 16.90 4.31
C THR A 103 15.04 15.87 4.17
N GLU A 104 14.72 14.58 4.29
CA GLU A 104 15.68 13.48 4.30
C GLU A 104 15.73 12.70 2.98
N GLY A 105 14.71 12.87 2.13
CA GLY A 105 14.50 12.05 0.94
C GLY A 105 13.94 10.67 1.27
N GLY A 106 14.00 9.76 0.29
CA GLY A 106 13.48 8.39 0.38
C GLY A 106 11.96 8.30 0.29
N LEU A 107 11.41 7.17 0.68
CA LEU A 107 9.98 6.85 0.65
C LEU A 107 9.33 6.98 2.04
N ILE A 108 8.01 6.97 2.10
CA ILE A 108 7.27 6.78 3.35
C ILE A 108 7.59 5.38 3.86
N ARG A 109 7.87 5.24 5.16
CA ARG A 109 8.26 3.98 5.79
C ARG A 109 7.05 3.24 6.35
N ALA A 110 7.09 1.91 6.33
CA ALA A 110 6.05 1.07 6.94
C ALA A 110 5.80 1.44 8.41
N SER A 111 6.86 1.76 9.16
CA SER A 111 6.79 2.19 10.57
C SER A 111 6.03 3.52 10.80
N GLU A 112 5.77 4.30 9.74
CA GLU A 112 5.02 5.55 9.80
C GLU A 112 3.53 5.36 9.43
N ILE A 113 3.16 4.19 8.92
CA ILE A 113 1.82 3.86 8.40
C ILE A 113 0.98 3.20 9.48
N LEU A 114 -0.28 3.60 9.55
CA LEU A 114 -1.27 3.01 10.45
C LEU A 114 -2.22 2.07 9.72
N VAL A 115 -2.65 2.45 8.51
CA VAL A 115 -3.56 1.65 7.69
C VAL A 115 -3.06 1.65 6.25
N VAL A 116 -3.01 0.49 5.64
CA VAL A 116 -2.92 0.32 4.18
C VAL A 116 -4.26 -0.14 3.66
N ILE A 117 -4.71 0.42 2.54
CA ILE A 117 -5.94 0.04 1.85
C ILE A 117 -5.58 -0.29 0.40
N GLU A 118 -5.94 -1.48 -0.03
CA GLU A 118 -5.83 -1.92 -1.42
C GLU A 118 -7.21 -2.11 -2.01
N ILE A 119 -7.40 -1.63 -3.23
CA ILE A 119 -8.63 -1.79 -4.00
C ILE A 119 -8.40 -2.93 -4.99
N VAL A 120 -9.13 -4.01 -4.80
CA VAL A 120 -8.95 -5.22 -5.60
C VAL A 120 -9.37 -4.98 -7.05
N SER A 121 -8.51 -5.39 -7.97
CA SER A 121 -8.83 -5.51 -9.40
C SER A 121 -8.88 -7.00 -9.80
N PRO A 122 -9.52 -7.36 -10.92
CA PRO A 122 -9.56 -8.75 -11.37
C PRO A 122 -8.19 -9.41 -11.49
N GLY A 123 -7.13 -8.63 -11.78
CA GLY A 123 -5.75 -9.11 -11.92
C GLY A 123 -4.95 -9.14 -10.62
N SER A 124 -5.31 -8.36 -9.61
CA SER A 124 -4.54 -8.20 -8.37
C SER A 124 -5.06 -9.04 -7.20
N ARG A 125 -6.26 -9.60 -7.28
CA ARG A 125 -6.95 -10.33 -6.19
C ARG A 125 -6.04 -11.30 -5.41
N ARG A 126 -5.25 -12.12 -6.11
CA ARG A 126 -4.32 -13.05 -5.43
C ARG A 126 -3.16 -12.32 -4.78
N THR A 127 -2.61 -11.31 -5.44
CA THR A 127 -1.48 -10.52 -4.93
C THR A 127 -1.88 -9.79 -3.67
N ASP A 128 -3.03 -9.11 -3.67
CA ASP A 128 -3.51 -8.32 -2.54
C ASP A 128 -3.92 -9.22 -1.35
N ASN A 129 -4.64 -10.34 -1.62
CA ASN A 129 -5.09 -11.22 -0.55
C ASN A 129 -4.01 -12.14 0.03
N VAL A 130 -2.90 -12.37 -0.65
CA VAL A 130 -1.89 -13.33 -0.21
C VAL A 130 -0.50 -12.70 -0.09
N VAL A 131 0.04 -12.13 -1.18
CA VAL A 131 1.43 -11.66 -1.21
C VAL A 131 1.59 -10.38 -0.40
N LYS A 132 0.89 -9.32 -0.78
CA LYS A 132 0.96 -8.02 -0.09
C LYS A 132 0.51 -8.13 1.35
N ARG A 133 -0.52 -8.96 1.62
CA ARG A 133 -0.97 -9.22 2.98
C ARG A 133 0.13 -9.76 3.89
N ALA A 134 0.93 -10.72 3.41
CA ALA A 134 2.06 -11.27 4.16
C ALA A 134 3.16 -10.22 4.36
N GLU A 135 3.52 -9.51 3.29
CA GLU A 135 4.56 -8.47 3.34
C GLU A 135 4.18 -7.30 4.26
N TYR A 136 2.94 -6.82 4.23
CA TYR A 136 2.48 -5.76 5.14
C TYR A 136 2.45 -6.22 6.60
N ALA A 137 2.11 -7.50 6.85
CA ALA A 137 2.21 -8.09 8.18
C ALA A 137 3.65 -8.17 8.69
N ASP A 138 4.57 -8.65 7.83
CA ASP A 138 6.00 -8.74 8.14
C ASP A 138 6.62 -7.35 8.34
N ALA A 139 6.16 -6.34 7.61
CA ALA A 139 6.52 -4.94 7.77
C ALA A 139 5.95 -4.27 9.03
N GLY A 140 5.08 -4.98 9.77
CA GLY A 140 4.52 -4.50 11.02
C GLY A 140 3.44 -3.43 10.87
N ILE A 141 2.80 -3.31 9.71
CA ILE A 141 1.71 -2.34 9.49
C ILE A 141 0.47 -2.78 10.27
N PRO A 142 -0.09 -1.93 11.18
CA PRO A 142 -1.12 -2.38 12.11
C PRO A 142 -2.42 -2.82 11.46
N HIS A 143 -2.87 -2.12 10.40
CA HIS A 143 -4.15 -2.39 9.77
C HIS A 143 -4.02 -2.50 8.26
N TYR A 144 -4.66 -3.53 7.69
CA TYR A 144 -4.73 -3.76 6.26
C TYR A 144 -6.19 -3.95 5.84
N TRP A 145 -6.69 -3.08 4.96
CA TRP A 145 -8.05 -3.16 4.46
C TRP A 145 -8.06 -3.49 2.98
N ILE A 146 -8.90 -4.44 2.62
CA ILE A 146 -9.07 -4.90 1.24
C ILE A 146 -10.48 -4.52 0.80
N VAL A 147 -10.59 -3.67 -0.22
CA VAL A 147 -11.84 -3.19 -0.78
C VAL A 147 -12.06 -3.86 -2.13
N ASP A 148 -13.15 -4.58 -2.27
CA ASP A 148 -13.59 -5.17 -3.53
C ASP A 148 -14.72 -4.31 -4.10
N ILE A 149 -14.47 -3.67 -5.24
CA ILE A 149 -15.45 -2.81 -5.92
C ILE A 149 -16.32 -3.55 -6.92
N ASP A 150 -16.09 -4.87 -7.15
CA ASP A 150 -17.04 -5.70 -7.88
C ASP A 150 -18.33 -5.86 -7.06
N GLU A 151 -19.47 -5.77 -7.72
CA GLU A 151 -20.78 -5.88 -7.05
C GLU A 151 -21.03 -7.28 -6.46
N PRO A 152 -21.45 -7.42 -5.19
CA PRO A 152 -21.70 -6.34 -4.21
C PRO A 152 -20.38 -5.80 -3.60
N VAL A 153 -20.24 -4.47 -3.57
CA VAL A 153 -19.06 -3.82 -2.98
C VAL A 153 -18.87 -4.26 -1.54
N SER A 154 -17.62 -4.55 -1.17
CA SER A 154 -17.31 -5.06 0.15
C SER A 154 -15.94 -4.61 0.66
N LEU A 155 -15.79 -4.60 1.99
CA LEU A 155 -14.54 -4.30 2.67
C LEU A 155 -14.24 -5.41 3.68
N LEU A 156 -13.01 -5.92 3.62
CA LEU A 156 -12.41 -6.78 4.63
C LEU A 156 -11.37 -5.97 5.41
N ALA A 157 -11.64 -5.72 6.69
CA ALA A 157 -10.67 -5.10 7.60
C ALA A 157 -9.85 -6.18 8.31
N CYS A 158 -8.53 -6.04 8.27
CA CYS A 158 -7.59 -6.92 8.94
C CYS A 158 -6.77 -6.12 9.95
N HIS A 159 -6.51 -6.69 11.13
CA HIS A 159 -5.62 -6.10 12.12
C HIS A 159 -4.46 -7.06 12.44
N LEU A 160 -3.26 -6.48 12.63
CA LEU A 160 -2.05 -7.23 12.91
C LEU A 160 -2.06 -7.75 14.35
N THR A 161 -1.63 -9.00 14.53
CA THR A 161 -1.46 -9.63 15.83
C THR A 161 -0.04 -10.13 16.02
N ASP A 162 0.42 -10.20 17.27
CA ASP A 162 1.79 -10.61 17.60
C ASP A 162 2.15 -12.05 17.18
N LYS A 163 1.14 -12.92 16.96
CA LYS A 163 1.38 -14.36 16.77
C LYS A 163 0.93 -14.93 15.43
N PHE A 164 -0.06 -14.32 14.80
CA PHE A 164 -0.75 -14.94 13.65
C PHE A 164 -0.75 -14.07 12.40
N GLY A 165 0.01 -12.97 12.38
CA GLY A 165 -0.10 -11.97 11.34
C GLY A 165 -1.46 -11.26 11.39
N TYR A 166 -2.03 -10.96 10.23
CA TYR A 166 -3.35 -10.32 10.19
C TYR A 166 -4.48 -11.29 10.53
N LEU A 167 -5.35 -10.87 11.45
CA LEU A 167 -6.65 -11.46 11.67
C LEU A 167 -7.73 -10.68 10.92
N ASP A 168 -8.62 -11.43 10.27
CA ASP A 168 -9.74 -10.88 9.51
C ASP A 168 -10.88 -10.51 10.45
N ALA A 169 -11.48 -9.35 10.22
CA ALA A 169 -12.82 -9.08 10.67
C ALA A 169 -13.87 -9.74 9.72
N GLU A 170 -15.13 -9.54 10.00
CA GLU A 170 -16.19 -9.92 9.07
C GLU A 170 -16.14 -9.03 7.82
N VAL A 171 -16.40 -9.63 6.65
CA VAL A 171 -16.54 -8.86 5.40
C VAL A 171 -17.83 -8.05 5.48
N VAL A 172 -17.74 -6.75 5.25
CA VAL A 172 -18.85 -5.81 5.37
C VAL A 172 -19.21 -5.23 4.01
N GLY A 173 -20.51 -5.16 3.70
CA GLY A 173 -21.07 -4.39 2.59
C GLY A 173 -21.87 -3.18 3.10
N GLY A 174 -22.26 -2.28 2.20
CA GLY A 174 -23.01 -1.07 2.55
C GLY A 174 -22.18 -0.05 3.32
N THR A 175 -22.26 -0.04 4.65
CA THR A 175 -21.51 0.90 5.49
C THR A 175 -20.53 0.18 6.40
N PHE A 176 -19.26 0.52 6.34
CA PHE A 176 -18.24 0.07 7.28
C PHE A 176 -18.11 1.05 8.44
N THR A 177 -18.28 0.57 9.67
CA THR A 177 -18.10 1.37 10.89
C THR A 177 -17.13 0.69 11.84
N GLY A 178 -16.25 1.48 12.48
CA GLY A 178 -15.29 0.96 13.44
C GLY A 178 -14.82 2.03 14.41
N THR A 179 -14.11 1.60 15.45
CA THR A 179 -13.48 2.48 16.44
C THR A 179 -11.97 2.27 16.52
N ASP A 180 -11.45 1.26 15.84
CA ASP A 180 -10.05 0.90 15.77
C ASP A 180 -9.60 0.91 14.30
N PRO A 181 -8.52 1.62 13.95
CA PRO A 181 -7.59 2.38 14.81
C PRO A 181 -8.08 3.78 15.22
N PHE A 182 -9.18 4.24 14.67
CA PHE A 182 -9.88 5.50 15.00
C PHE A 182 -11.38 5.34 14.66
N SER A 183 -12.21 6.24 15.17
CA SER A 183 -13.64 6.24 14.83
C SER A 183 -13.81 6.51 13.35
N ILE A 184 -14.48 5.61 12.64
CA ILE A 184 -14.64 5.64 11.19
C ILE A 184 -16.04 5.22 10.78
N ASN A 185 -16.51 5.83 9.72
CA ASN A 185 -17.73 5.50 8.99
C ASN A 185 -17.44 5.66 7.49
N LEU A 186 -17.43 4.57 6.72
CA LEU A 186 -17.27 4.58 5.27
C LEU A 186 -18.51 4.05 4.60
N ASP A 187 -19.07 4.84 3.71
CA ASP A 187 -20.13 4.42 2.80
C ASP A 187 -19.49 3.71 1.59
N LEU A 188 -19.66 2.40 1.53
CA LEU A 188 -19.08 1.57 0.45
C LEU A 188 -19.92 1.67 -0.82
N GLU A 189 -21.20 2.02 -0.74
CA GLU A 189 -22.08 2.21 -1.91
C GLU A 189 -21.70 3.48 -2.69
N ASP A 190 -21.03 4.46 -2.05
CA ASP A 190 -20.53 5.67 -2.70
C ASP A 190 -19.20 5.44 -3.45
N LEU A 191 -18.65 4.24 -3.49
CA LEU A 191 -17.34 3.99 -4.12
C LEU A 191 -17.39 3.83 -5.66
N HIS A 192 -18.56 3.75 -6.25
CA HIS A 192 -18.78 3.66 -7.72
C HIS A 192 -18.77 4.99 -8.44
#